data_8d923d44fbf12f24a92cbf891c0b817f
#
_entry.id   8d923d44fbf12f24a92cbf891c0b817f
#
_cell.length_a   1.000
_cell.length_b   1.000
_cell.length_c   1.000
_cell.angle_alpha   90.00
_cell.angle_beta   90.00
_cell.angle_gamma   90.00
#
_symmetry.space_group_name_H-M   'P 1'
#
loop_
_entity.id
_entity.type
_entity.pdbx_description
1 polymer ?
#
loop_
_entity_poly.entity_id
_entity_poly.type
_entity_poly.pdbx_seq_one_letter_code
_entity_poly.pdbx_strand_id
1 'polypeptide(L)'
;MAAINAYRMDGLGNDFIIIDRRKNSIEIKKDKIIELGNRANIGFDQIIFIEKQKEGSYPITIYNSDGGEVSACGNGARCVAYLLSENLNTKEIRIKTNNRLLNAKIVGDFQVELKMGKPLFGSEEIPLSKKIDPRNVVLNIDNQTFSEGFCVNVGNPHIIFFGKDYFKHNLQVIGPKIENHNLFPEKTNVTFANVIDKNNIKVSVWERGAGLTKACGTAACATAVASFTKNVTER
;
A
#
# COMPACT_ATOMS: atom_id res chain seq x y z
N MET A 1 14.72 16.35 28.10
CA MET A 1 13.75 15.58 27.30
C MET A 1 14.12 14.10 27.38
N ALA A 2 13.15 13.22 27.64
CA ALA A 2 13.44 11.79 27.67
C ALA A 2 13.80 11.31 26.25
N ALA A 3 14.87 10.51 26.12
CA ALA A 3 15.24 9.89 24.86
C ALA A 3 14.17 8.85 24.47
N ILE A 4 13.75 8.84 23.21
CA ILE A 4 12.80 7.89 22.67
C ILE A 4 13.59 6.89 21.81
N ASN A 5 13.49 5.61 22.13
CA ASN A 5 14.06 4.56 21.30
C ASN A 5 13.18 4.36 20.06
N ALA A 6 13.78 4.48 18.90
CA ALA A 6 13.12 4.26 17.62
C ALA A 6 13.99 3.38 16.73
N TYR A 7 13.33 2.61 15.85
CA TYR A 7 13.99 1.78 14.85
C TYR A 7 13.83 2.44 13.48
N ARG A 8 14.92 2.52 12.71
CA ARG A 8 14.85 2.91 11.31
C ARG A 8 14.87 1.66 10.45
N MET A 9 13.88 1.48 9.60
CA MET A 9 13.74 0.33 8.71
C MET A 9 13.37 0.80 7.31
N ASP A 10 13.73 -0.01 6.31
CA ASP A 10 13.39 0.20 4.92
C ASP A 10 12.63 -1.01 4.38
N GLY A 11 11.56 -0.76 3.63
CA GLY A 11 10.80 -1.79 2.92
C GLY A 11 10.70 -1.45 1.44
N LEU A 12 11.65 -1.94 0.63
CA LEU A 12 11.70 -1.73 -0.83
C LEU A 12 11.83 -0.23 -1.23
N GLY A 13 12.65 0.52 -0.50
CA GLY A 13 12.91 1.94 -0.73
C GLY A 13 11.90 2.88 -0.10
N ASN A 14 10.98 2.36 0.69
CA ASN A 14 10.06 3.12 1.54
C ASN A 14 10.58 3.07 2.97
N ASP A 15 11.02 4.20 3.52
CA ASP A 15 11.70 4.25 4.81
C ASP A 15 10.79 4.66 5.96
N PHE A 16 10.99 4.00 7.09
CA PHE A 16 10.14 4.09 8.27
C PHE A 16 10.93 4.43 9.51
N ILE A 17 10.33 5.25 10.39
CA ILE A 17 10.68 5.29 11.80
C ILE A 17 9.61 4.51 12.56
N ILE A 18 10.01 3.50 13.32
CA ILE A 18 9.11 2.65 14.10
C ILE A 18 9.36 2.89 15.58
N ILE A 19 8.31 3.21 16.31
CA ILE A 19 8.33 3.45 17.75
C ILE A 19 7.47 2.41 18.46
N ASP A 20 8.11 1.66 19.35
CA ASP A 20 7.43 0.63 20.14
C ASP A 20 6.80 1.23 21.40
N ARG A 21 5.47 1.35 21.41
CA ARG A 21 4.67 1.85 22.53
C ARG A 21 4.14 0.74 23.44
N ARG A 22 4.52 -0.52 23.22
CA ARG A 22 3.98 -1.64 23.98
C ARG A 22 4.25 -1.53 25.48
N LYS A 23 5.37 -0.94 25.87
CA LYS A 23 5.77 -0.78 27.28
C LYS A 23 5.54 0.64 27.82
N ASN A 24 5.69 1.65 26.98
CA ASN A 24 5.64 3.05 27.37
C ASN A 24 4.73 3.82 26.42
N SER A 25 3.76 4.56 26.97
CA SER A 25 2.92 5.45 26.17
C SER A 25 3.74 6.70 25.81
N ILE A 26 4.10 6.82 24.54
CA ILE A 26 4.83 7.98 24.01
C ILE A 26 3.89 8.70 23.04
N GLU A 27 3.54 9.92 23.34
CA GLU A 27 2.72 10.75 22.47
C GLU A 27 3.61 11.73 21.67
N ILE A 28 3.47 11.71 20.35
CA ILE A 28 4.16 12.63 19.45
C ILE A 28 3.08 13.41 18.71
N LYS A 29 3.06 14.73 18.90
CA LYS A 29 2.11 15.61 18.23
C LYS A 29 2.37 15.69 16.74
N LYS A 30 1.33 15.96 15.96
CA LYS A 30 1.37 16.07 14.50
C LYS A 30 2.48 17.02 14.00
N ASP A 31 2.59 18.20 14.59
CA ASP A 31 3.61 19.18 14.18
C ASP A 31 5.04 18.63 14.36
N LYS A 32 5.24 17.82 15.41
CA LYS A 32 6.53 17.17 15.64
C LYS A 32 6.80 16.04 14.65
N ILE A 33 5.77 15.32 14.20
CA ILE A 33 5.89 14.32 13.13
C ILE A 33 6.35 15.00 11.84
N ILE A 34 5.74 16.14 11.49
CA ILE A 34 6.11 16.93 10.30
C ILE A 34 7.56 17.43 10.40
N GLU A 35 7.93 17.99 11.54
CA GLU A 35 9.30 18.46 11.79
C GLU A 35 10.33 17.33 11.62
N LEU A 36 10.08 16.18 12.26
CA LEU A 36 10.98 15.02 12.21
C LEU A 36 11.00 14.35 10.82
N GLY A 37 9.87 14.36 10.10
CA GLY A 37 9.73 13.80 8.76
C GLY A 37 10.47 14.57 7.68
N ASN A 38 10.83 15.83 7.95
CA ASN A 38 11.61 16.64 7.03
C ASN A 38 12.97 15.99 6.77
N ARG A 39 13.34 15.82 5.50
CA ARG A 39 14.63 15.21 5.08
C ARG A 39 15.87 15.99 5.52
N ALA A 40 15.72 17.26 5.88
CA ALA A 40 16.78 18.05 6.49
C ALA A 40 16.98 17.71 7.99
N ASN A 41 16.08 16.96 8.60
CA ASN A 41 16.10 16.49 9.97
C ASN A 41 16.41 14.98 10.02
N ILE A 42 15.53 14.20 10.70
CA ILE A 42 15.60 12.72 10.67
C ILE A 42 15.23 12.22 9.28
N GLY A 43 14.15 12.73 8.70
CA GLY A 43 13.63 12.38 7.38
C GLY A 43 13.14 10.93 7.32
N PHE A 44 11.90 10.75 6.93
CA PHE A 44 11.28 9.43 6.68
C PHE A 44 10.07 9.60 5.76
N ASP A 45 9.61 8.51 5.15
CA ASP A 45 8.34 8.51 4.44
C ASP A 45 7.17 8.40 5.43
N GLN A 46 7.29 7.49 6.40
CA GLN A 46 6.24 7.25 7.39
C GLN A 46 6.83 6.97 8.78
N ILE A 47 6.08 7.37 9.82
CA ILE A 47 6.32 6.96 11.20
C ILE A 47 5.23 5.98 11.63
N ILE A 48 5.64 4.88 12.29
CA ILE A 48 4.75 3.80 12.70
C ILE A 48 4.86 3.61 14.20
N PHE A 49 3.73 3.56 14.88
CA PHE A 49 3.64 3.26 16.29
C PHE A 49 3.09 1.85 16.49
N ILE A 50 3.80 1.03 17.30
CA ILE A 50 3.33 -0.30 17.70
C ILE A 50 2.67 -0.17 19.06
N GLU A 51 1.40 -0.55 19.14
CA GLU A 51 0.62 -0.43 20.37
C GLU A 51 0.61 -1.75 21.17
N LYS A 52 0.12 -1.71 22.41
CA LYS A 52 -0.05 -2.92 23.23
C LYS A 52 -0.87 -3.97 22.50
N GLN A 53 -0.48 -5.23 22.66
CA GLN A 53 -1.23 -6.35 22.11
C GLN A 53 -2.69 -6.33 22.56
N LYS A 54 -3.59 -6.49 21.61
CA LYS A 54 -5.02 -6.59 21.85
C LYS A 54 -5.60 -7.75 21.03
N GLU A 55 -6.34 -8.64 21.67
CA GLU A 55 -6.99 -9.80 21.01
C GLU A 55 -6.01 -10.65 20.15
N GLY A 56 -4.79 -10.87 20.66
CA GLY A 56 -3.76 -11.65 19.98
C GLY A 56 -3.16 -10.98 18.74
N SER A 57 -3.39 -9.70 18.53
CA SER A 57 -2.79 -8.89 17.46
C SER A 57 -2.12 -7.64 18.01
N TYR A 58 -1.18 -7.07 17.23
CA TYR A 58 -0.51 -5.82 17.55
C TYR A 58 -1.11 -4.69 16.71
N PRO A 59 -1.91 -3.78 17.31
CA PRO A 59 -2.39 -2.60 16.61
C PRO A 59 -1.20 -1.72 16.21
N ILE A 60 -1.26 -1.13 15.02
CA ILE A 60 -0.31 -0.13 14.56
C ILE A 60 -1.03 1.11 14.07
N THR A 61 -0.45 2.27 14.34
CA THR A 61 -0.88 3.56 13.79
C THR A 61 0.22 4.10 12.89
N ILE A 62 -0.13 4.58 11.70
CA ILE A 62 0.83 5.00 10.67
C ILE A 62 0.53 6.44 10.29
N TYR A 63 1.56 7.28 10.26
CA TYR A 63 1.46 8.65 9.76
C TYR A 63 2.49 8.88 8.65
N ASN A 64 2.10 9.58 7.59
CA ASN A 64 3.02 10.11 6.61
C ASN A 64 3.89 11.24 7.22
N SER A 65 4.95 11.60 6.54
CA SER A 65 5.83 12.71 6.93
C SER A 65 5.13 14.08 6.96
N ASP A 66 3.96 14.23 6.32
CA ASP A 66 3.08 15.41 6.40
C ASP A 66 2.15 15.40 7.62
N GLY A 67 2.26 14.37 8.47
CA GLY A 67 1.42 14.16 9.64
C GLY A 67 0.01 13.67 9.36
N GLY A 68 -0.29 13.28 8.12
CA GLY A 68 -1.54 12.62 7.73
C GLY A 68 -1.55 11.15 8.15
N GLU A 69 -2.63 10.69 8.80
CA GLU A 69 -2.80 9.28 9.17
C GLU A 69 -3.11 8.42 7.95
N VAL A 70 -2.51 7.24 7.90
CA VAL A 70 -2.66 6.25 6.81
C VAL A 70 -3.31 4.99 7.35
N SER A 71 -4.34 4.51 6.66
CA SER A 71 -5.12 3.35 7.11
C SER A 71 -4.34 2.03 7.07
N ALA A 72 -3.39 1.90 6.13
CA ALA A 72 -2.56 0.69 5.98
C ALA A 72 -1.33 0.98 5.11
N CYS A 73 -0.23 0.30 5.41
CA CYS A 73 0.98 0.25 4.58
C CYS A 73 1.57 -1.17 4.64
N GLY A 74 1.55 -1.88 3.51
CA GLY A 74 2.06 -3.25 3.43
C GLY A 74 3.57 -3.33 3.67
N ASN A 75 4.34 -2.35 3.18
CA ASN A 75 5.78 -2.26 3.39
C ASN A 75 6.10 -2.06 4.87
N GLY A 76 5.45 -1.08 5.51
CA GLY A 76 5.60 -0.81 6.94
C GLY A 76 5.14 -1.97 7.82
N ALA A 77 4.04 -2.64 7.46
CA ALA A 77 3.58 -3.81 8.20
C ALA A 77 4.60 -4.98 8.17
N ARG A 78 5.32 -5.19 7.05
CA ARG A 78 6.40 -6.18 7.00
C ARG A 78 7.57 -5.80 7.92
N CYS A 79 7.97 -4.53 7.93
CA CYS A 79 9.01 -4.05 8.84
C CYS A 79 8.61 -4.26 10.31
N VAL A 80 7.39 -3.89 10.68
CA VAL A 80 6.86 -4.11 12.04
C VAL A 80 6.81 -5.61 12.39
N ALA A 81 6.35 -6.46 11.46
CA ALA A 81 6.31 -7.90 11.69
C ALA A 81 7.69 -8.49 11.95
N TYR A 82 8.68 -8.09 11.14
CA TYR A 82 10.06 -8.52 11.34
C TYR A 82 10.59 -8.08 12.70
N LEU A 83 10.45 -6.81 13.06
CA LEU A 83 10.88 -6.28 14.35
C LEU A 83 10.22 -6.99 15.53
N LEU A 84 8.91 -7.24 15.45
CA LEU A 84 8.18 -7.96 16.48
C LEU A 84 8.62 -9.43 16.59
N SER A 85 8.90 -10.07 15.46
CA SER A 85 9.36 -11.46 15.45
C SER A 85 10.69 -11.66 16.18
N GLU A 86 11.64 -10.75 15.96
CA GLU A 86 12.93 -10.75 16.67
C GLU A 86 12.72 -10.54 18.18
N ASN A 87 11.89 -9.55 18.55
CA ASN A 87 11.62 -9.24 19.95
C ASN A 87 10.86 -10.33 20.72
N LEU A 88 10.04 -11.13 20.03
CA LEU A 88 9.15 -12.13 20.64
C LEU A 88 9.59 -13.56 20.38
N ASN A 89 10.67 -13.75 19.60
CA ASN A 89 11.17 -15.04 19.15
C ASN A 89 10.06 -15.93 18.54
N THR A 90 9.28 -15.34 17.60
CA THR A 90 8.17 -16.03 16.90
C THR A 90 8.19 -15.69 15.43
N LYS A 91 7.88 -16.65 14.57
CA LYS A 91 7.83 -16.46 13.12
C LYS A 91 6.46 -15.98 12.60
N GLU A 92 5.44 -15.97 13.45
CA GLU A 92 4.10 -15.58 13.07
C GLU A 92 3.63 -14.38 13.89
N ILE A 93 3.27 -13.31 13.22
CA ILE A 93 2.84 -12.05 13.82
C ILE A 93 1.50 -11.65 13.22
N ARG A 94 0.57 -11.23 14.09
CA ARG A 94 -0.72 -10.66 13.69
C ARG A 94 -0.67 -9.16 13.95
N ILE A 95 -0.86 -8.37 12.89
CA ILE A 95 -0.85 -6.90 12.93
C ILE A 95 -2.26 -6.40 12.65
N LYS A 96 -2.75 -5.49 13.46
CA LYS A 96 -4.03 -4.80 13.25
C LYS A 96 -3.75 -3.39 12.75
N THR A 97 -4.11 -3.10 11.53
CA THR A 97 -4.21 -1.72 11.00
C THR A 97 -5.62 -1.18 11.22
N ASN A 98 -5.87 0.09 10.90
CA ASN A 98 -7.22 0.67 11.05
C ASN A 98 -8.28 -0.15 10.31
N ASN A 99 -7.96 -0.71 9.15
CA ASN A 99 -8.93 -1.36 8.27
C ASN A 99 -8.86 -2.89 8.29
N ARG A 100 -7.75 -3.49 8.75
CA ARG A 100 -7.47 -4.91 8.53
C ARG A 100 -6.69 -5.57 9.64
N LEU A 101 -6.91 -6.88 9.72
CA LEU A 101 -6.02 -7.80 10.41
C LEU A 101 -5.12 -8.46 9.37
N LEU A 102 -3.81 -8.28 9.52
CA LEU A 102 -2.79 -8.84 8.66
C LEU A 102 -2.06 -9.96 9.39
N ASN A 103 -1.90 -11.10 8.72
CA ASN A 103 -1.11 -12.22 9.24
C ASN A 103 0.22 -12.22 8.49
N ALA A 104 1.30 -12.02 9.23
CA ALA A 104 2.66 -12.02 8.71
C ALA A 104 3.39 -13.29 9.14
N LYS A 105 4.22 -13.83 8.25
CA LYS A 105 5.11 -14.94 8.51
C LYS A 105 6.53 -14.59 8.08
N ILE A 106 7.49 -14.77 8.96
CA ILE A 106 8.90 -14.60 8.66
C ILE A 106 9.39 -15.87 7.95
N VAL A 107 9.83 -15.74 6.72
CA VAL A 107 10.22 -16.86 5.85
C VAL A 107 11.71 -16.91 5.56
N GLY A 108 12.47 -15.88 5.96
CA GLY A 108 13.92 -15.79 5.82
C GLY A 108 14.43 -14.48 6.42
N ASP A 109 15.74 -14.26 6.35
CA ASP A 109 16.36 -13.01 6.81
C ASP A 109 15.82 -11.83 6.04
N PHE A 110 15.18 -10.90 6.76
CA PHE A 110 14.48 -9.73 6.20
C PHE A 110 13.39 -10.07 5.19
N GLN A 111 12.91 -11.33 5.17
CA GLN A 111 11.85 -11.77 4.27
C GLN A 111 10.56 -12.04 5.05
N VAL A 112 9.50 -11.31 4.70
CA VAL A 112 8.20 -11.39 5.36
C VAL A 112 7.11 -11.64 4.33
N GLU A 113 6.43 -12.77 4.45
CA GLU A 113 5.18 -13.05 3.75
C GLU A 113 4.02 -12.37 4.51
N LEU A 114 3.18 -11.63 3.79
CA LEU A 114 2.04 -10.94 4.37
C LEU A 114 0.76 -11.36 3.67
N LYS A 115 -0.18 -11.96 4.42
CA LYS A 115 -1.51 -12.30 3.90
C LYS A 115 -2.37 -11.06 3.84
N MET A 116 -2.67 -10.58 2.63
CA MET A 116 -3.43 -9.35 2.39
C MET A 116 -4.96 -9.55 2.42
N GLY A 117 -5.45 -10.78 2.60
CA GLY A 117 -6.86 -11.12 2.56
C GLY A 117 -7.33 -11.53 1.18
N LYS A 118 -8.65 -11.61 0.98
CA LYS A 118 -9.26 -11.93 -0.30
C LYS A 118 -9.46 -10.66 -1.15
N PRO A 119 -9.23 -10.71 -2.47
CA PRO A 119 -9.59 -9.61 -3.35
C PRO A 119 -11.13 -9.48 -3.44
N LEU A 120 -11.62 -8.25 -3.55
CA LEU A 120 -13.02 -7.90 -3.66
C LEU A 120 -13.28 -7.25 -5.01
N PHE A 121 -14.42 -7.58 -5.64
CA PHE A 121 -14.74 -7.17 -7.02
C PHE A 121 -16.09 -6.44 -7.14
N GLY A 122 -16.86 -6.31 -6.07
CA GLY A 122 -18.12 -5.58 -6.09
C GLY A 122 -17.89 -4.07 -6.28
N SER A 123 -18.77 -3.42 -7.04
CA SER A 123 -18.67 -1.96 -7.25
C SER A 123 -18.71 -1.18 -5.94
N GLU A 124 -19.47 -1.64 -4.94
CA GLU A 124 -19.54 -1.03 -3.60
C GLU A 124 -18.26 -1.29 -2.78
N GLU A 125 -17.65 -2.47 -2.97
CA GLU A 125 -16.42 -2.85 -2.27
C GLU A 125 -15.18 -2.12 -2.82
N ILE A 126 -15.21 -1.74 -4.13
CA ILE A 126 -14.16 -0.95 -4.80
C ILE A 126 -14.40 0.56 -4.65
N PRO A 127 -15.40 1.01 -3.96
CA PRO A 127 -16.21 2.23 -3.96
C PRO A 127 -16.28 2.94 -5.32
N LEU A 128 -16.93 2.29 -6.28
CA LEU A 128 -17.26 2.91 -7.58
C LEU A 128 -18.54 3.75 -7.47
N SER A 129 -18.59 4.90 -8.13
CA SER A 129 -19.75 5.80 -8.12
C SER A 129 -21.00 5.23 -8.82
N LYS A 130 -20.84 4.15 -9.58
CA LYS A 130 -21.92 3.45 -10.29
C LYS A 130 -21.66 1.97 -10.40
N LYS A 131 -22.75 1.19 -10.51
CA LYS A 131 -22.68 -0.26 -10.69
C LYS A 131 -22.30 -0.58 -12.14
N ILE A 132 -21.09 -1.08 -12.34
CA ILE A 132 -20.54 -1.49 -13.65
C ILE A 132 -19.76 -2.79 -13.48
N ASP A 133 -19.37 -3.44 -14.58
CA ASP A 133 -18.40 -4.53 -14.53
C ASP A 133 -17.00 -3.96 -14.21
N PRO A 134 -16.44 -4.24 -13.05
CA PRO A 134 -15.14 -3.72 -12.66
C PRO A 134 -13.97 -4.34 -13.44
N ARG A 135 -14.21 -5.41 -14.21
CA ARG A 135 -13.18 -6.12 -14.96
C ARG A 135 -12.93 -5.51 -16.34
N ASN A 136 -13.81 -4.60 -16.79
CA ASN A 136 -13.72 -3.97 -18.10
C ASN A 136 -14.16 -2.50 -18.04
N VAL A 137 -13.39 -1.69 -17.31
CA VAL A 137 -13.66 -0.27 -17.12
C VAL A 137 -13.10 0.55 -18.27
N VAL A 138 -13.89 1.48 -18.78
CA VAL A 138 -13.47 2.47 -19.78
C VAL A 138 -13.49 3.85 -19.15
N LEU A 139 -12.38 4.58 -19.24
CA LEU A 139 -12.25 5.97 -18.79
C LEU A 139 -11.90 6.87 -19.97
N ASN A 140 -12.57 8.03 -20.05
CA ASN A 140 -12.23 9.07 -21.02
C ASN A 140 -11.58 10.25 -20.28
N ILE A 141 -10.32 10.53 -20.61
CA ILE A 141 -9.51 11.54 -19.95
C ILE A 141 -8.77 12.35 -21.03
N ASP A 142 -8.96 13.67 -21.07
CA ASP A 142 -8.29 14.59 -22.01
C ASP A 142 -8.41 14.13 -23.49
N ASN A 143 -9.59 13.74 -23.92
CA ASN A 143 -9.86 13.19 -25.27
C ASN A 143 -9.14 11.86 -25.59
N GLN A 144 -8.62 11.18 -24.58
CA GLN A 144 -8.02 9.85 -24.70
C GLN A 144 -8.92 8.83 -24.00
N THR A 145 -9.06 7.66 -24.62
CA THR A 145 -9.81 6.53 -24.05
C THR A 145 -8.85 5.50 -23.45
N PHE A 146 -9.00 5.27 -22.16
CA PHE A 146 -8.34 4.20 -21.43
C PHE A 146 -9.33 3.04 -21.31
N SER A 147 -9.15 2.00 -22.11
CA SER A 147 -10.03 0.84 -22.17
C SER A 147 -9.49 -0.35 -21.35
N GLU A 148 -10.36 -1.33 -21.11
CA GLU A 148 -10.04 -2.58 -20.42
C GLU A 148 -9.41 -2.42 -19.03
N GLY A 149 -9.70 -1.32 -18.34
CA GLY A 149 -9.29 -1.12 -16.96
C GLY A 149 -9.89 -2.20 -16.05
N PHE A 150 -9.05 -2.84 -15.25
CA PHE A 150 -9.46 -3.85 -14.28
C PHE A 150 -9.43 -3.25 -12.87
N CYS A 151 -10.59 -3.13 -12.25
CA CYS A 151 -10.71 -2.64 -10.88
C CYS A 151 -10.79 -3.79 -9.89
N VAL A 152 -10.10 -3.65 -8.76
CA VAL A 152 -10.11 -4.61 -7.65
C VAL A 152 -9.75 -3.92 -6.34
N ASN A 153 -10.33 -4.37 -5.24
CA ASN A 153 -9.93 -3.96 -3.90
C ASN A 153 -9.14 -5.10 -3.23
N VAL A 154 -7.87 -4.86 -2.93
CA VAL A 154 -7.00 -5.76 -2.16
C VAL A 154 -6.68 -5.18 -0.77
N GLY A 155 -7.54 -4.26 -0.27
CA GLY A 155 -7.47 -3.50 0.95
C GLY A 155 -7.48 -2.00 0.76
N ASN A 156 -7.29 -1.63 -0.45
CA ASN A 156 -7.51 -0.32 -1.02
C ASN A 156 -7.89 -0.52 -2.50
N PRO A 157 -8.59 0.43 -3.12
CA PRO A 157 -9.01 0.34 -4.50
C PRO A 157 -7.83 0.50 -5.46
N HIS A 158 -7.83 -0.32 -6.50
CA HIS A 158 -6.88 -0.27 -7.62
C HIS A 158 -7.60 -0.33 -8.95
N ILE A 159 -7.08 0.39 -9.95
CA ILE A 159 -7.37 0.17 -11.36
C ILE A 159 -6.08 -0.17 -12.09
N ILE A 160 -6.10 -1.24 -12.89
CA ILE A 160 -4.97 -1.75 -13.63
C ILE A 160 -5.28 -1.73 -15.12
N PHE A 161 -4.40 -1.15 -15.92
CA PHE A 161 -4.44 -1.16 -17.37
C PHE A 161 -3.30 -2.00 -17.92
N PHE A 162 -3.63 -3.04 -18.70
CA PHE A 162 -2.65 -3.94 -19.29
C PHE A 162 -2.31 -3.53 -20.73
N GLY A 163 -1.03 -3.37 -21.03
CA GLY A 163 -0.52 -3.11 -22.39
C GLY A 163 0.74 -2.27 -22.42
N LYS A 164 1.60 -2.54 -23.41
CA LYS A 164 2.84 -1.78 -23.62
C LYS A 164 2.57 -0.30 -23.92
N ASP A 165 1.47 0.00 -24.59
CA ASP A 165 1.14 1.35 -25.01
C ASP A 165 0.82 2.28 -23.83
N TYR A 166 0.35 1.76 -22.72
CA TYR A 166 0.12 2.57 -21.51
C TYR A 166 1.43 3.15 -20.94
N PHE A 167 2.57 2.48 -21.14
CA PHE A 167 3.87 2.99 -20.73
C PHE A 167 4.39 4.19 -21.56
N LYS A 168 3.72 4.55 -22.65
CA LYS A 168 3.99 5.78 -23.41
C LYS A 168 3.41 7.00 -22.72
N HIS A 169 2.42 6.84 -21.84
CA HIS A 169 1.83 7.92 -21.06
C HIS A 169 2.73 8.27 -19.87
N ASN A 170 2.89 9.56 -19.62
CA ASN A 170 3.53 10.02 -18.40
C ASN A 170 2.56 9.83 -17.22
N LEU A 171 2.84 8.84 -16.38
CA LEU A 171 1.98 8.49 -15.24
C LEU A 171 1.92 9.61 -14.19
N GLN A 172 2.94 10.50 -14.12
CA GLN A 172 2.89 11.69 -13.26
C GLN A 172 1.84 12.70 -13.73
N VAL A 173 1.49 12.70 -15.02
CA VAL A 173 0.48 13.59 -15.60
C VAL A 173 -0.90 12.95 -15.60
N ILE A 174 -0.99 11.68 -16.01
CA ILE A 174 -2.28 11.00 -16.18
C ILE A 174 -2.77 10.34 -14.89
N GLY A 175 -1.85 9.92 -14.01
CA GLY A 175 -2.17 9.26 -12.73
C GLY A 175 -3.12 10.07 -11.85
N PRO A 176 -2.85 11.37 -11.57
CA PRO A 176 -3.75 12.22 -10.80
C PRO A 176 -5.14 12.35 -11.42
N LYS A 177 -5.24 12.34 -12.75
CA LYS A 177 -6.53 12.46 -13.46
C LYS A 177 -7.35 11.19 -13.35
N ILE A 178 -6.69 10.02 -13.42
CA ILE A 178 -7.36 8.73 -13.20
C ILE A 178 -7.73 8.58 -11.71
N GLU A 179 -6.80 8.90 -10.79
CA GLU A 179 -7.04 8.84 -9.34
C GLU A 179 -8.29 9.60 -8.94
N ASN A 180 -8.46 10.83 -9.48
CA ASN A 180 -9.56 11.74 -9.15
C ASN A 180 -10.74 11.67 -10.13
N HIS A 181 -10.80 10.65 -10.99
CA HIS A 181 -11.91 10.49 -11.93
C HIS A 181 -13.23 10.24 -11.18
N ASN A 182 -14.35 10.80 -11.69
CA ASN A 182 -15.68 10.74 -11.07
C ASN A 182 -16.18 9.31 -10.79
N LEU A 183 -15.61 8.30 -11.45
CA LEU A 183 -15.90 6.90 -11.16
C LEU A 183 -15.39 6.48 -9.77
N PHE A 184 -14.37 7.14 -9.22
CA PHE A 184 -13.71 6.81 -7.96
C PHE A 184 -13.91 7.91 -6.91
N PRO A 185 -15.07 7.98 -6.24
CA PRO A 185 -15.36 9.03 -5.24
C PRO A 185 -14.39 9.03 -4.06
N GLU A 186 -13.84 7.85 -3.71
CA GLU A 186 -12.81 7.70 -2.68
C GLU A 186 -11.40 7.63 -3.27
N LYS A 187 -11.23 8.02 -4.55
CA LYS A 187 -9.97 7.90 -5.30
C LYS A 187 -9.50 6.46 -5.46
N THR A 188 -8.49 6.24 -6.31
CA THR A 188 -7.95 4.90 -6.58
C THR A 188 -6.45 4.93 -6.82
N ASN A 189 -5.77 3.80 -6.59
CA ASN A 189 -4.41 3.58 -7.07
C ASN A 189 -4.45 3.18 -8.54
N VAL A 190 -3.50 3.65 -9.33
CA VAL A 190 -3.44 3.42 -10.77
C VAL A 190 -2.19 2.64 -11.12
N THR A 191 -2.36 1.55 -11.88
CA THR A 191 -1.23 0.74 -12.33
C THR A 191 -1.28 0.58 -13.84
N PHE A 192 -0.17 0.90 -14.51
CA PHE A 192 0.11 0.44 -15.86
C PHE A 192 0.95 -0.82 -15.79
N ALA A 193 0.48 -1.89 -16.43
CA ALA A 193 1.07 -3.22 -16.38
C ALA A 193 1.38 -3.73 -17.79
N ASN A 194 2.61 -4.22 -18.01
CA ASN A 194 3.00 -4.89 -19.21
C ASN A 194 3.39 -6.34 -18.89
N VAL A 195 2.62 -7.29 -19.38
CA VAL A 195 2.94 -8.72 -19.27
C VAL A 195 4.14 -9.00 -20.17
N ILE A 196 5.23 -9.45 -19.60
CA ILE A 196 6.45 -9.84 -20.30
C ILE A 196 6.34 -11.30 -20.72
N ASP A 197 5.94 -12.14 -19.77
CA ASP A 197 5.65 -13.57 -19.95
C ASP A 197 4.67 -14.04 -18.85
N LYS A 198 4.40 -15.33 -18.78
CA LYS A 198 3.45 -15.90 -17.81
C LYS A 198 3.82 -15.72 -16.35
N ASN A 199 5.08 -15.43 -16.06
CA ASN A 199 5.61 -15.29 -14.69
C ASN A 199 6.10 -13.87 -14.38
N ASN A 200 6.19 -13.00 -15.38
CA ASN A 200 6.79 -11.68 -15.23
C ASN A 200 5.89 -10.57 -15.78
N ILE A 201 5.60 -9.58 -14.93
CA ILE A 201 4.85 -8.37 -15.29
C ILE A 201 5.69 -7.16 -14.89
N LYS A 202 5.90 -6.23 -15.81
CA LYS A 202 6.46 -4.91 -15.52
C LYS A 202 5.32 -3.99 -15.12
N VAL A 203 5.47 -3.25 -14.01
CA VAL A 203 4.47 -2.30 -13.53
C VAL A 203 5.04 -0.91 -13.34
N SER A 204 4.18 0.10 -13.48
CA SER A 204 4.40 1.47 -13.04
C SER A 204 3.17 1.91 -12.25
N VAL A 205 3.37 2.48 -11.06
CA VAL A 205 2.30 2.70 -10.09
C VAL A 205 2.23 4.15 -9.66
N TRP A 206 1.02 4.69 -9.73
CA TRP A 206 0.62 5.93 -9.07
C TRP A 206 -0.22 5.57 -7.86
N GLU A 207 0.30 5.81 -6.67
CA GLU A 207 -0.42 5.51 -5.42
C GLU A 207 -1.34 6.64 -5.01
N ARG A 208 -2.53 6.29 -4.58
CA ARG A 208 -3.56 7.20 -4.08
C ARG A 208 -3.01 8.08 -2.95
N GLY A 209 -2.98 9.39 -3.19
CA GLY A 209 -2.49 10.39 -2.23
C GLY A 209 -0.98 10.46 -2.04
N ALA A 210 -0.19 9.59 -2.68
CA ALA A 210 1.27 9.55 -2.56
C ALA A 210 2.00 9.82 -3.88
N GLY A 211 1.34 9.58 -5.01
CA GLY A 211 1.92 9.83 -6.33
C GLY A 211 2.70 8.65 -6.89
N LEU A 212 3.67 8.95 -7.76
CA LEU A 212 4.51 7.93 -8.39
C LEU A 212 5.48 7.35 -7.36
N THR A 213 5.40 6.03 -7.11
CA THR A 213 6.23 5.33 -6.13
C THR A 213 7.09 4.26 -6.78
N LYS A 214 8.20 3.92 -6.11
CA LYS A 214 9.15 2.90 -6.59
C LYS A 214 8.62 1.48 -6.36
N ALA A 215 7.82 1.27 -5.32
CA ALA A 215 7.28 -0.04 -4.96
C ALA A 215 5.97 0.11 -4.18
N CYS A 216 4.96 -0.63 -4.60
CA CYS A 216 3.65 -0.72 -3.93
C CYS A 216 3.22 -2.18 -3.81
N GLY A 217 3.21 -2.71 -2.59
CA GLY A 217 2.85 -4.11 -2.33
C GLY A 217 1.40 -4.44 -2.70
N THR A 218 0.46 -3.52 -2.45
CA THR A 218 -0.95 -3.71 -2.83
C THR A 218 -1.15 -3.65 -4.35
N ALA A 219 -0.43 -2.78 -5.07
CA ALA A 219 -0.47 -2.73 -6.52
C ALA A 219 0.07 -4.02 -7.15
N ALA A 220 1.15 -4.59 -6.59
CA ALA A 220 1.66 -5.90 -7.02
C ALA A 220 0.60 -7.00 -6.83
N CYS A 221 -0.04 -7.07 -5.66
CA CYS A 221 -1.11 -8.02 -5.39
C CYS A 221 -2.33 -7.81 -6.32
N ALA A 222 -2.77 -6.57 -6.51
CA ALA A 222 -3.88 -6.21 -7.38
C ALA A 222 -3.60 -6.59 -8.84
N THR A 223 -2.37 -6.33 -9.31
CA THR A 223 -1.93 -6.69 -10.67
C THR A 223 -1.89 -8.21 -10.86
N ALA A 224 -1.35 -8.95 -9.89
CA ALA A 224 -1.32 -10.42 -9.94
C ALA A 224 -2.74 -11.01 -9.99
N VAL A 225 -3.67 -10.49 -9.17
CA VAL A 225 -5.07 -10.89 -9.19
C VAL A 225 -5.72 -10.59 -10.54
N ALA A 226 -5.51 -9.38 -11.07
CA ALA A 226 -6.08 -8.96 -12.34
C ALA A 226 -5.54 -9.80 -13.52
N SER A 227 -4.22 -10.02 -13.57
CA SER A 227 -3.58 -10.81 -14.64
C SER A 227 -4.01 -12.27 -14.64
N PHE A 228 -4.10 -12.88 -13.45
CA PHE A 228 -4.62 -14.24 -13.30
C PHE A 228 -6.09 -14.32 -13.73
N THR A 229 -6.93 -13.36 -13.30
CA THR A 229 -8.35 -13.32 -13.67
C THR A 229 -8.57 -13.13 -15.18
N LYS A 230 -7.68 -12.38 -15.84
CA LYS A 230 -7.66 -12.21 -17.31
C LYS A 230 -6.99 -13.38 -18.04
N ASN A 231 -6.50 -14.41 -17.34
CA ASN A 231 -5.77 -15.57 -17.90
C ASN A 231 -4.52 -15.17 -18.72
N VAL A 232 -3.86 -14.09 -18.38
CA VAL A 232 -2.63 -13.63 -19.06
C VAL A 232 -1.35 -14.02 -18.33
N THR A 233 -1.46 -14.46 -17.07
CA THR A 233 -0.36 -15.07 -16.28
C THR A 233 -0.83 -16.33 -15.57
N GLU A 234 0.15 -17.12 -15.11
CA GLU A 234 -0.08 -18.22 -14.17
C GLU A 234 -0.24 -17.68 -12.73
N ARG A 235 -0.71 -18.55 -11.83
CA ARG A 235 -0.92 -18.20 -10.42
C ARG A 235 0.36 -18.29 -9.63
#